data_3a30afc48437209eff83e0f2eb6b2371
#
_entry.id   3a30afc48437209eff83e0f2eb6b2371
#
_cell.length_a   1.000
_cell.length_b   1.000
_cell.length_c   1.000
_cell.angle_alpha   90.00
_cell.angle_beta   90.00
_cell.angle_gamma   90.00
#
_symmetry.space_group_name_H-M   'P 1'
#
loop_
_entity.id
_entity.type
_entity.pdbx_description
1 polymer ?
#
loop_
_entity_poly.entity_id
_entity_poly.type
_entity_poly.pdbx_seq_one_letter_code
_entity_poly.pdbx_strand_id
1 'polypeptide(L)'
;MPVPSFIITTDEIGAERVNSLIPGGHCIVETRKRYCYYRPTPCGKRIMIGTRAAMHAMSAEKALPVLKKTLTEIFPELDGVNISHCWTGFTGFSFSMLPNLGCHDGIYSAMGYCGNGVAMAPYLGHMAALKILEPDKKITVFEDTSL
;
A
#
# COMPACT_ATOMS: atom_id res chain seq x y z
N MET A 1 8.35 8.57 -8.88
CA MET A 1 9.08 7.28 -9.02
C MET A 1 8.14 6.12 -8.76
N PRO A 2 7.97 5.15 -9.67
CA PRO A 2 7.17 3.95 -9.43
C PRO A 2 7.94 2.96 -8.54
N VAL A 3 7.36 2.59 -7.40
CA VAL A 3 7.91 1.60 -6.47
C VAL A 3 6.99 0.37 -6.47
N PRO A 4 7.50 -0.84 -6.76
CA PRO A 4 6.68 -2.03 -6.79
C PRO A 4 6.25 -2.45 -5.38
N SER A 5 5.01 -2.89 -5.27
CA SER A 5 4.42 -3.50 -4.09
C SER A 5 3.88 -4.88 -4.46
N PHE A 6 4.04 -5.85 -3.59
CA PHE A 6 3.67 -7.24 -3.83
C PHE A 6 2.75 -7.72 -2.73
N ILE A 7 1.75 -8.48 -3.10
CA ILE A 7 0.77 -9.03 -2.16
C ILE A 7 0.58 -10.52 -2.45
N ILE A 8 0.43 -11.30 -1.38
CA ILE A 8 -0.01 -12.69 -1.43
C ILE A 8 -1.25 -12.90 -0.58
N THR A 9 -2.00 -13.94 -0.93
CA THR A 9 -3.12 -14.43 -0.11
C THR A 9 -2.96 -15.93 0.09
N THR A 10 -3.10 -16.39 1.33
CA THR A 10 -3.07 -17.84 1.64
C THR A 10 -4.24 -18.57 0.97
N ASP A 11 -4.17 -19.88 0.87
CA ASP A 11 -5.37 -20.71 0.72
C ASP A 11 -6.29 -20.54 1.93
N GLU A 12 -7.49 -21.10 1.86
CA GLU A 12 -8.41 -21.07 3.00
C GLU A 12 -7.82 -21.89 4.15
N ILE A 13 -7.63 -21.23 5.29
CA ILE A 13 -7.11 -21.83 6.52
C ILE A 13 -8.20 -21.91 7.62
N GLY A 14 -9.41 -21.44 7.30
CA GLY A 14 -10.57 -21.42 8.20
C GLY A 14 -10.67 -20.15 9.03
N ALA A 15 -11.91 -19.74 9.33
CA ALA A 15 -12.17 -18.49 10.02
C ALA A 15 -11.66 -18.49 11.47
N GLU A 16 -11.76 -19.61 12.18
CA GLU A 16 -11.27 -19.74 13.56
C GLU A 16 -9.75 -19.53 13.62
N ARG A 17 -9.01 -20.17 12.71
CA ARG A 17 -7.55 -20.02 12.61
C ARG A 17 -7.14 -18.60 12.23
N VAL A 18 -7.85 -17.98 11.29
CA VAL A 18 -7.61 -16.56 10.94
C VAL A 18 -7.85 -15.66 12.14
N ASN A 19 -8.96 -15.86 12.88
CA ASN A 19 -9.26 -15.05 14.05
C ASN A 19 -8.29 -15.28 15.22
N SER A 20 -7.73 -16.48 15.37
CA SER A 20 -6.68 -16.73 16.39
C SER A 20 -5.38 -16.00 16.08
N LEU A 21 -5.04 -15.84 14.80
CA LEU A 21 -3.83 -15.15 14.34
C LEU A 21 -4.00 -13.63 14.32
N ILE A 22 -5.19 -13.14 13.94
CA ILE A 22 -5.51 -11.71 13.87
C ILE A 22 -6.88 -11.48 14.58
N PRO A 23 -6.90 -11.46 15.91
CA PRO A 23 -8.12 -11.24 16.67
C PRO A 23 -8.80 -9.91 16.27
N GLY A 24 -10.11 -9.94 16.07
CA GLY A 24 -10.89 -8.76 15.69
C GLY A 24 -10.75 -8.33 14.23
N GLY A 25 -10.00 -9.07 13.39
CA GLY A 25 -9.94 -8.84 11.95
C GLY A 25 -9.25 -7.53 11.54
N HIS A 26 -8.35 -7.00 12.35
CA HIS A 26 -7.70 -5.71 12.13
C HIS A 26 -6.79 -5.70 10.90
N CYS A 27 -6.65 -4.51 10.28
CA CYS A 27 -5.56 -4.22 9.35
C CYS A 27 -4.34 -3.81 10.17
N ILE A 28 -3.24 -4.51 10.00
CA ILE A 28 -1.99 -4.28 10.73
C ILE A 28 -0.95 -3.77 9.76
N VAL A 29 -0.24 -2.72 10.15
CA VAL A 29 0.91 -2.17 9.44
C VAL A 29 2.08 -2.16 10.40
N GLU A 30 3.17 -2.82 10.02
CA GLU A 30 4.37 -2.88 10.84
C GLU A 30 5.34 -1.73 10.53
N THR A 31 6.14 -1.37 11.53
CA THR A 31 7.19 -0.35 11.42
C THR A 31 8.53 -0.89 10.90
N ARG A 32 8.57 -2.11 10.37
CA ARG A 32 9.77 -2.69 9.76
C ARG A 32 10.32 -1.81 8.64
N LYS A 33 11.64 -1.83 8.44
CA LYS A 33 12.32 -1.10 7.35
C LYS A 33 11.75 -1.41 5.97
N ARG A 34 11.28 -2.64 5.75
CA ARG A 34 10.44 -3.03 4.60
C ARG A 34 9.01 -3.08 5.09
N TYR A 35 8.25 -2.04 4.83
CA TYR A 35 6.83 -2.00 5.20
C TYR A 35 6.14 -3.32 4.93
N CYS A 36 5.58 -3.89 5.97
CA CYS A 36 4.74 -5.06 5.87
C CYS A 36 3.35 -4.71 6.41
N TYR A 37 2.33 -5.11 5.69
CA TYR A 37 0.95 -4.90 6.08
C TYR A 37 0.16 -6.18 5.82
N TYR A 38 -0.73 -6.50 6.73
CA TYR A 38 -1.51 -7.72 6.62
C TYR A 38 -2.88 -7.59 7.30
N ARG A 39 -3.81 -8.41 6.84
CA ARG A 39 -5.17 -8.47 7.35
C ARG A 39 -5.84 -9.77 6.94
N PRO A 40 -6.95 -10.15 7.56
CA PRO A 40 -7.87 -11.13 7.00
C PRO A 40 -8.45 -10.66 5.66
N THR A 41 -8.74 -11.58 4.77
CA THR A 41 -9.56 -11.28 3.58
C THR A 41 -11.02 -10.97 4.00
N PRO A 42 -11.82 -10.32 3.13
CA PRO A 42 -13.22 -10.02 3.46
C PRO A 42 -14.07 -11.25 3.85
N CYS A 43 -13.75 -12.43 3.32
CA CYS A 43 -14.43 -13.68 3.70
C CYS A 43 -14.00 -14.23 5.08
N GLY A 44 -12.96 -13.64 5.69
CA GLY A 44 -12.47 -14.06 7.01
C GLY A 44 -11.75 -15.41 7.06
N LYS A 45 -11.51 -16.08 5.93
CA LYS A 45 -10.94 -17.44 5.91
C LYS A 45 -9.50 -17.52 5.44
N ARG A 46 -8.91 -16.41 5.01
CA ARG A 46 -7.55 -16.30 4.44
C ARG A 46 -6.83 -15.13 5.06
N ILE A 47 -5.51 -15.15 5.04
CA ILE A 47 -4.67 -14.00 5.40
C ILE A 47 -4.08 -13.42 4.11
N MET A 48 -4.17 -12.10 3.98
CA MET A 48 -3.54 -11.32 2.94
C MET A 48 -2.37 -10.54 3.55
N ILE A 49 -1.20 -10.63 2.92
CA ILE A 49 0.00 -9.92 3.35
C ILE A 49 0.66 -9.23 2.16
N GLY A 50 1.07 -7.99 2.35
CA GLY A 50 1.79 -7.21 1.36
C GLY A 50 3.09 -6.63 1.92
N THR A 51 4.10 -6.56 1.06
CA THR A 51 5.39 -5.95 1.38
C THR A 51 6.11 -5.49 0.11
N ARG A 52 7.21 -4.78 0.28
CA ARG A 52 8.16 -4.45 -0.78
C ARG A 52 9.21 -5.56 -0.88
N ALA A 53 9.05 -6.47 -1.82
CA ALA A 53 10.04 -7.54 -2.05
C ALA A 53 11.32 -6.99 -2.71
N ALA A 54 11.19 -5.95 -3.54
CA ALA A 54 12.30 -5.29 -4.24
C ALA A 54 12.01 -3.80 -4.47
N MET A 55 13.06 -3.05 -4.80
CA MET A 55 12.97 -1.63 -5.22
C MET A 55 12.95 -1.48 -6.75
N HIS A 56 13.03 -2.58 -7.48
CA HIS A 56 12.97 -2.62 -8.94
C HIS A 56 11.82 -3.53 -9.39
N ALA A 57 11.38 -3.34 -10.62
CA ALA A 57 10.32 -4.16 -11.20
C ALA A 57 10.75 -5.64 -11.24
N MET A 58 9.90 -6.50 -10.71
CA MET A 58 10.05 -7.97 -10.83
C MET A 58 8.68 -8.62 -10.94
N SER A 59 8.64 -9.85 -11.41
CA SER A 59 7.38 -10.57 -11.49
C SER A 59 6.90 -11.05 -10.11
N ALA A 60 5.60 -11.26 -9.98
CA ALA A 60 4.99 -11.75 -8.75
C ALA A 60 5.58 -13.13 -8.34
N GLU A 61 5.86 -14.00 -9.30
CA GLU A 61 6.43 -15.34 -9.06
C GLU A 61 7.83 -15.23 -8.43
N LYS A 62 8.66 -14.29 -8.88
CA LYS A 62 9.99 -14.05 -8.31
C LYS A 62 9.92 -13.44 -6.90
N ALA A 63 8.87 -12.67 -6.60
CA ALA A 63 8.65 -12.08 -5.28
C ALA A 63 8.08 -13.09 -4.27
N LEU A 64 7.37 -14.13 -4.73
CA LEU A 64 6.66 -15.09 -3.90
C LEU A 64 7.50 -15.71 -2.77
N PRO A 65 8.75 -16.17 -2.98
CA PRO A 65 9.56 -16.72 -1.89
C PRO A 65 9.83 -15.73 -0.76
N VAL A 66 10.03 -14.44 -1.11
CA VAL A 66 10.26 -13.37 -0.12
C VAL A 66 9.00 -13.13 0.70
N LEU A 67 7.83 -13.11 0.07
CA LEU A 67 6.56 -12.90 0.78
C LEU A 67 6.20 -14.12 1.65
N LYS A 68 6.44 -15.34 1.17
CA LYS A 68 6.27 -16.56 1.98
C LYS A 68 7.15 -16.51 3.23
N LYS A 69 8.43 -16.17 3.08
CA LYS A 69 9.33 -16.02 4.21
C LYS A 69 8.82 -14.95 5.19
N THR A 70 8.35 -13.81 4.69
CA THR A 70 7.78 -12.76 5.55
C THR A 70 6.52 -13.24 6.26
N LEU A 71 5.66 -14.01 5.58
CA LEU A 71 4.46 -14.58 6.19
C LEU A 71 4.81 -15.50 7.36
N THR A 72 5.80 -16.39 7.19
CA THR A 72 6.22 -17.34 8.23
C THR A 72 7.04 -16.68 9.35
N GLU A 73 7.72 -15.57 9.08
CA GLU A 73 8.35 -14.75 10.13
C GLU A 73 7.32 -14.09 11.06
N ILE A 74 6.14 -13.74 10.54
CA ILE A 74 5.06 -13.11 11.31
C ILE A 74 4.17 -14.17 11.96
N PHE A 75 3.85 -15.21 11.21
CA PHE A 75 2.97 -16.31 11.59
C PHE A 75 3.69 -17.64 11.36
N PRO A 76 4.55 -18.08 12.29
CA PRO A 76 5.26 -19.35 12.16
C PRO A 76 4.33 -20.55 11.97
N GLU A 77 3.11 -20.47 12.51
CA GLU A 77 2.08 -21.49 12.38
C GLU A 77 1.57 -21.68 10.94
N LEU A 78 1.90 -20.74 10.06
CA LEU A 78 1.55 -20.81 8.63
C LEU A 78 2.67 -21.37 7.76
N ASP A 79 3.71 -21.94 8.36
CA ASP A 79 4.74 -22.63 7.59
C ASP A 79 4.12 -23.77 6.77
N GLY A 80 4.51 -23.86 5.50
CA GLY A 80 3.96 -24.83 4.57
C GLY A 80 2.57 -24.50 4.00
N VAL A 81 1.92 -23.41 4.41
CA VAL A 81 0.61 -23.02 3.84
C VAL A 81 0.75 -22.65 2.36
N ASN A 82 -0.17 -23.14 1.55
CA ASN A 82 -0.25 -22.78 0.14
C ASN A 82 -0.70 -21.33 -0.05
N ILE A 83 -0.25 -20.72 -1.14
CA ILE A 83 -0.62 -19.39 -1.56
C ILE A 83 -1.56 -19.49 -2.75
N SER A 84 -2.77 -18.97 -2.60
CA SER A 84 -3.79 -18.99 -3.64
C SER A 84 -3.57 -17.90 -4.70
N HIS A 85 -3.10 -16.73 -4.29
CA HIS A 85 -2.92 -15.59 -5.18
C HIS A 85 -1.63 -14.85 -4.83
N CYS A 86 -0.94 -14.39 -5.87
CA CYS A 86 0.22 -13.51 -5.76
C CYS A 86 0.14 -12.48 -6.89
N TRP A 87 0.23 -11.20 -6.55
CA TRP A 87 0.19 -10.12 -7.53
C TRP A 87 1.09 -8.96 -7.16
N THR A 88 1.29 -8.06 -8.10
CA THR A 88 2.10 -6.85 -7.94
C THR A 88 1.39 -5.65 -8.54
N GLY A 89 1.74 -4.47 -8.04
CA GLY A 89 1.34 -3.18 -8.58
C GLY A 89 2.40 -2.14 -8.27
N PHE A 90 2.22 -0.92 -8.79
CA PHE A 90 3.13 0.18 -8.54
C PHE A 90 2.50 1.24 -7.65
N THR A 91 3.29 1.74 -6.71
CA THR A 91 2.95 2.89 -5.88
C THR A 91 3.78 4.09 -6.35
N GLY A 92 3.13 5.23 -6.57
CA GLY A 92 3.79 6.48 -6.95
C GLY A 92 4.47 7.13 -5.74
N PHE A 93 5.79 7.28 -5.82
CA PHE A 93 6.60 8.00 -4.83
C PHE A 93 7.17 9.27 -5.42
N SER A 94 7.11 10.37 -4.67
CA SER A 94 7.89 11.58 -4.89
C SER A 94 9.29 11.42 -4.28
N PHE A 95 10.25 12.22 -4.70
CA PHE A 95 11.58 12.24 -4.08
C PHE A 95 11.56 12.82 -2.67
N SER A 96 10.67 13.78 -2.42
CA SER A 96 10.47 14.37 -1.09
C SER A 96 9.74 13.45 -0.11
N MET A 97 9.18 12.31 -0.57
CA MET A 97 8.30 11.42 0.19
C MET A 97 6.99 12.10 0.66
N LEU A 98 6.67 13.26 0.12
CA LEU A 98 5.47 14.02 0.41
C LEU A 98 4.56 14.05 -0.81
N PRO A 99 3.24 14.08 -0.63
CA PRO A 99 2.31 14.35 -1.71
C PRO A 99 2.55 15.74 -2.30
N ASN A 100 2.13 15.91 -3.54
CA ASN A 100 2.20 17.18 -4.24
C ASN A 100 0.85 17.54 -4.85
N LEU A 101 0.45 18.79 -4.70
CA LEU A 101 -0.63 19.45 -5.44
C LEU A 101 -0.02 20.58 -6.27
N GLY A 102 -0.14 20.52 -7.58
CA GLY A 102 0.44 21.52 -8.47
C GLY A 102 -0.47 21.86 -9.64
N CYS A 103 -0.14 22.97 -10.29
CA CYS A 103 -0.74 23.37 -11.58
C CYS A 103 0.42 23.70 -12.55
N HIS A 104 0.41 23.05 -13.71
CA HIS A 104 1.36 23.31 -14.79
C HIS A 104 0.60 23.44 -16.11
N ASP A 105 0.81 24.54 -16.81
CA ASP A 105 0.12 24.86 -18.06
C ASP A 105 -1.43 24.71 -17.97
N GLY A 106 -2.02 25.10 -16.84
CA GLY A 106 -3.47 24.99 -16.61
C GLY A 106 -3.94 23.58 -16.22
N ILE A 107 -3.04 22.61 -16.12
CA ILE A 107 -3.34 21.24 -15.71
C ILE A 107 -3.07 21.10 -14.22
N TYR A 108 -4.12 20.85 -13.45
CA TYR A 108 -4.01 20.56 -12.02
C TYR A 108 -3.67 19.09 -11.78
N SER A 109 -2.73 18.84 -10.91
CA SER A 109 -2.29 17.49 -10.59
C SER A 109 -2.17 17.28 -9.07
N ALA A 110 -2.59 16.11 -8.59
CA ALA A 110 -2.39 15.67 -7.22
C ALA A 110 -1.76 14.27 -7.26
N MET A 111 -0.54 14.13 -6.77
CA MET A 111 0.23 12.89 -6.93
C MET A 111 1.26 12.67 -5.83
N GLY A 112 1.99 11.55 -5.90
CA GLY A 112 3.10 11.27 -4.98
C GLY A 112 2.66 10.85 -3.59
N TYR A 113 1.53 10.15 -3.46
CA TYR A 113 0.97 9.77 -2.16
C TYR A 113 1.81 8.77 -1.35
N CYS A 114 2.87 8.21 -1.91
CA CYS A 114 3.85 7.37 -1.23
C CYS A 114 3.25 6.18 -0.45
N GLY A 115 2.14 5.61 -0.96
CA GLY A 115 1.41 4.50 -0.33
C GLY A 115 0.18 4.91 0.49
N ASN A 116 0.00 6.20 0.78
CA ASN A 116 -1.12 6.72 1.57
C ASN A 116 -2.32 7.21 0.71
N GLY A 117 -2.43 6.73 -0.53
CA GLY A 117 -3.41 7.23 -1.51
C GLY A 117 -4.87 7.15 -1.06
N VAL A 118 -5.24 6.12 -0.29
CA VAL A 118 -6.64 5.97 0.19
C VAL A 118 -7.08 7.16 1.04
N ALA A 119 -6.18 7.70 1.88
CA ALA A 119 -6.46 8.87 2.71
C ALA A 119 -6.16 10.19 1.97
N MET A 120 -5.02 10.24 1.25
CA MET A 120 -4.52 11.47 0.66
C MET A 120 -5.23 11.87 -0.63
N ALA A 121 -5.70 10.92 -1.44
CA ALA A 121 -6.35 11.25 -2.70
C ALA A 121 -7.68 12.02 -2.53
N PRO A 122 -8.61 11.63 -1.63
CA PRO A 122 -9.80 12.42 -1.34
C PRO A 122 -9.47 13.82 -0.80
N TYR A 123 -8.50 13.91 0.11
CA TYR A 123 -8.07 15.20 0.66
C TYR A 123 -7.51 16.12 -0.43
N LEU A 124 -6.52 15.65 -1.19
CA LEU A 124 -5.90 16.48 -2.23
C LEU A 124 -6.84 16.73 -3.43
N GLY A 125 -7.77 15.84 -3.70
CA GLY A 125 -8.85 16.09 -4.68
C GLY A 125 -9.73 17.26 -4.26
N HIS A 126 -10.10 17.33 -2.98
CA HIS A 126 -10.82 18.46 -2.41
C HIS A 126 -9.99 19.75 -2.47
N MET A 127 -8.71 19.69 -2.09
CA MET A 127 -7.80 20.84 -2.16
C MET A 127 -7.61 21.32 -3.61
N ALA A 128 -7.52 20.41 -4.58
CA ALA A 128 -7.44 20.75 -5.99
C ALA A 128 -8.69 21.50 -6.46
N ALA A 129 -9.87 21.06 -6.06
CA ALA A 129 -11.12 21.75 -6.39
C ALA A 129 -11.15 23.18 -5.80
N LEU A 130 -10.73 23.36 -4.55
CA LEU A 130 -10.61 24.69 -3.94
C LEU A 130 -9.58 25.56 -4.67
N LYS A 131 -8.44 24.97 -5.09
CA LYS A 131 -7.41 25.69 -5.84
C LYS A 131 -7.89 26.18 -7.22
N ILE A 132 -8.74 25.43 -7.87
CA ILE A 132 -9.37 25.84 -9.13
C ILE A 132 -10.30 27.05 -8.91
N LEU A 133 -11.03 27.07 -7.80
CA LEU A 133 -11.95 28.15 -7.46
C LEU A 133 -11.24 29.41 -6.95
N GLU A 134 -10.11 29.25 -6.25
CA GLU A 134 -9.32 30.33 -5.65
C GLU A 134 -7.83 30.19 -6.05
N PRO A 135 -7.45 30.47 -7.32
CA PRO A 135 -6.11 30.15 -7.86
C PRO A 135 -4.97 30.84 -7.11
N ASP A 136 -5.19 32.06 -6.63
CA ASP A 136 -4.15 32.87 -5.95
C ASP A 136 -3.96 32.52 -4.48
N LYS A 137 -4.88 31.74 -3.91
CA LYS A 137 -4.83 31.38 -2.51
C LYS A 137 -4.00 30.11 -2.29
N LYS A 138 -3.14 30.11 -1.27
CA LYS A 138 -2.50 28.91 -0.79
C LYS A 138 -3.52 28.08 -0.01
N ILE A 139 -3.85 26.90 -0.52
CA ILE A 139 -4.92 26.04 0.00
C ILE A 139 -4.38 24.93 0.90
N THR A 140 -3.16 24.44 0.64
CA THR A 140 -2.56 23.35 1.40
C THR A 140 -1.04 23.48 1.51
N VAL A 141 -0.46 22.82 2.50
CA VAL A 141 1.00 22.73 2.66
C VAL A 141 1.69 21.87 1.59
N PHE A 142 0.92 21.12 0.82
CA PHE A 142 1.41 20.24 -0.24
C PHE A 142 1.48 20.94 -1.61
N GLU A 143 1.20 22.24 -1.68
CA GLU A 143 1.42 23.02 -2.90
C GLU A 143 2.91 23.27 -3.10
N ASP A 144 3.36 23.19 -4.36
CA ASP A 144 4.72 23.50 -4.81
C ASP A 144 5.84 22.70 -4.11
N THR A 145 5.49 21.55 -3.53
CA THR A 145 6.51 20.61 -3.08
C THR A 145 7.20 20.02 -4.32
N SER A 146 8.53 20.06 -4.37
CA SER A 146 9.30 19.47 -5.48
C SER A 146 8.98 17.98 -5.65
N LEU A 147 8.62 17.60 -6.86
CA LEU A 147 8.40 16.19 -7.23
C LEU A 147 9.70 15.39 -7.31
#